data_03401de95e99ebc7d33f6be267bf5029
#
_entry.id   03401de95e99ebc7d33f6be267bf5029
#
_cell.length_a   1.000
_cell.length_b   1.000
_cell.length_c   1.000
_cell.angle_alpha   90.00
_cell.angle_beta   90.00
_cell.angle_gamma   90.00
#
_symmetry.space_group_name_H-M   'P 1'
#
loop_
_entity.id
_entity.type
_entity.pdbx_description
1 polymer ?
#
loop_
_entity_poly.entity_id
_entity_poly.type
_entity_poly.pdbx_seq_one_letter_code
_entity_poly.pdbx_strand_id
1 'polypeptide(L)'
;LSGTADIGFMGSEASIYTYNEGANDYVVNFAQLTQRAGNFLVAREQMEDFSWNKLKGKKVLGGRKGGMPEMVFEYILRKNNLDPATDLSIDQSIQYHLSM
;
A
#
# COMPACT_ATOMS: atom_id res chain seq x y z
N LEU A 1 -3.81 17.35 9.65
CA LEU A 1 -3.13 18.53 10.27
C LEU A 1 -3.89 19.86 10.14
N SER A 2 -5.07 19.80 9.51
CA SER A 2 -5.93 21.00 9.38
C SER A 2 -6.64 21.44 10.66
N GLY A 3 -6.58 20.64 11.71
CA GLY A 3 -7.28 20.89 12.98
C GLY A 3 -8.73 20.38 13.01
N THR A 4 -9.18 19.69 11.97
CA THR A 4 -10.55 19.13 11.93
C THR A 4 -10.69 17.83 12.73
N ALA A 5 -9.59 17.17 13.08
CA ALA A 5 -9.56 15.99 13.91
C ALA A 5 -8.38 16.05 14.89
N ASP A 6 -8.60 15.58 16.11
CA ASP A 6 -7.57 15.51 17.14
C ASP A 6 -6.82 14.17 17.13
N ILE A 7 -7.53 13.09 16.77
CA ILE A 7 -6.99 11.73 16.74
C ILE A 7 -7.44 11.07 15.44
N GLY A 8 -6.51 10.39 14.77
CA GLY A 8 -6.77 9.65 13.53
C GLY A 8 -6.36 8.19 13.63
N PHE A 9 -7.09 7.32 12.94
CA PHE A 9 -6.72 5.93 12.70
C PHE A 9 -6.14 5.82 11.29
N MET A 10 -4.85 5.52 11.17
CA MET A 10 -4.16 5.52 9.88
C MET A 10 -2.95 4.62 9.89
N GLY A 11 -2.39 4.33 8.72
CA GLY A 11 -1.10 3.65 8.60
C GLY A 11 0.04 4.55 9.08
N SER A 12 1.05 3.95 9.68
CA SER A 12 2.21 4.68 10.21
C SER A 12 3.02 5.41 9.13
N GLU A 13 2.92 4.99 7.87
CA GLU A 13 3.59 5.66 6.75
C GLU A 13 3.14 7.11 6.60
N ALA A 14 1.88 7.41 6.91
CA ALA A 14 1.38 8.78 6.83
C ALA A 14 2.14 9.73 7.77
N SER A 15 2.48 9.27 8.96
CA SER A 15 3.28 10.06 9.91
C SER A 15 4.71 10.29 9.41
N ILE A 16 5.31 9.29 8.79
CA ILE A 16 6.66 9.38 8.22
C ILE A 16 6.69 10.38 7.06
N TYR A 17 5.74 10.29 6.15
CA TYR A 17 5.66 11.24 5.03
C TYR A 17 5.48 12.67 5.49
N THR A 18 4.57 12.90 6.42
CA THR A 18 4.31 14.25 6.96
C THR A 18 5.55 14.84 7.62
N TYR A 19 6.27 14.04 8.39
CA TYR A 19 7.51 14.46 9.01
C TYR A 19 8.60 14.80 7.98
N ASN A 20 8.76 13.94 6.97
CA ASN A 20 9.78 14.10 5.93
C ASN A 20 9.50 15.29 4.98
N GLU A 21 8.25 15.70 4.85
CA GLU A 21 7.88 16.90 4.08
C GLU A 21 8.30 18.20 4.78
N GLY A 22 8.78 18.13 6.00
CA GLY A 22 9.26 19.29 6.75
C GLY A 22 8.15 20.17 7.30
N ALA A 23 6.98 19.63 7.52
CA ALA A 23 5.87 20.34 8.15
C ALA A 23 6.27 20.84 9.56
N ASN A 24 5.82 22.03 9.92
CA ASN A 24 6.02 22.57 11.27
C ASN A 24 5.21 21.79 12.33
N ASP A 25 4.17 21.13 11.89
CA ASP A 25 3.33 20.29 12.72
C ASP A 25 3.31 18.88 12.13
N TYR A 26 3.32 17.87 12.99
CA TYR A 26 3.36 16.48 12.59
C TYR A 26 2.59 15.60 13.58
N VAL A 27 2.19 14.42 13.13
CA VAL A 27 1.47 13.47 13.96
C VAL A 27 2.42 12.59 14.76
N VAL A 28 2.01 12.22 15.95
CA VAL A 28 2.75 11.31 16.85
C VAL A 28 1.95 10.03 17.00
N ASN A 29 2.57 8.90 16.69
CA ASN A 29 1.98 7.59 16.91
C ASN A 29 2.05 7.23 18.40
N PHE A 30 0.91 6.88 19.00
CA PHE A 30 0.86 6.55 20.42
C PHE A 30 0.25 5.17 20.72
N ALA A 31 -0.43 4.54 19.76
CA ALA A 31 -1.02 3.23 19.94
C ALA A 31 -1.01 2.43 18.64
N GLN A 32 -0.70 1.16 18.73
CA GLN A 32 -0.77 0.21 17.63
C GLN A 32 -1.97 -0.72 17.82
N LEU A 33 -2.87 -0.73 16.85
CA LEU A 33 -4.09 -1.54 16.90
C LEU A 33 -3.95 -2.89 16.18
N THR A 34 -3.08 -2.94 15.16
CA THR A 34 -2.84 -4.16 14.39
C THR A 34 -1.33 -4.41 14.25
N GLN A 35 -0.94 -5.66 14.32
CA GLN A 35 0.47 -6.06 14.13
C GLN A 35 0.77 -6.54 12.71
N ARG A 36 -0.24 -6.95 11.97
CA ARG A 36 -0.10 -7.48 10.61
C ARG A 36 -1.15 -6.85 9.71
N ALA A 37 -0.74 -6.51 8.50
CA ALA A 37 -1.67 -6.06 7.48
C ALA A 37 -2.54 -7.24 7.02
N GLY A 38 -3.86 -7.02 6.95
CA GLY A 38 -4.82 -8.01 6.46
C GLY A 38 -5.04 -7.95 4.95
N ASN A 39 -3.99 -7.69 4.19
CA ASN A 39 -4.08 -7.56 2.73
C ASN A 39 -3.57 -8.82 2.05
N PHE A 40 -4.29 -9.26 1.02
CA PHE A 40 -3.99 -10.46 0.27
C PHE A 40 -3.95 -10.15 -1.21
N LEU A 41 -3.04 -10.79 -1.94
CA LEU A 41 -3.05 -10.79 -3.39
C LEU A 41 -4.05 -11.85 -3.86
N VAL A 42 -5.06 -11.44 -4.63
CA VAL A 42 -6.13 -12.30 -5.09
C VAL A 42 -6.17 -12.32 -6.61
N ALA A 43 -6.19 -13.50 -7.20
CA ALA A 43 -6.34 -13.68 -8.64
C ALA A 43 -7.78 -14.01 -9.01
N ARG A 44 -8.20 -13.62 -10.23
CA ARG A 44 -9.51 -14.00 -10.77
C ARG A 44 -9.64 -15.49 -11.06
N GLU A 45 -8.52 -16.10 -11.42
CA GLU A 45 -8.46 -17.51 -11.79
C GLU A 45 -7.46 -18.22 -10.89
N GLN A 46 -7.63 -19.51 -10.74
CA GLN A 46 -6.69 -20.32 -9.99
C GLN A 46 -5.32 -20.27 -10.66
N MET A 47 -4.31 -19.93 -9.90
CA MET A 47 -2.92 -19.96 -10.34
C MET A 47 -2.19 -21.08 -9.59
N GLU A 48 -1.93 -22.17 -10.31
CA GLU A 48 -1.11 -23.26 -9.77
C GLU A 48 0.35 -22.85 -9.78
N ASP A 49 1.09 -23.30 -8.77
CA ASP A 49 2.53 -23.01 -8.62
C ASP A 49 2.87 -21.53 -8.74
N PHE A 50 2.16 -20.69 -7.98
CA PHE A 50 2.37 -19.25 -8.00
C PHE A 50 3.83 -18.89 -7.77
N SER A 51 4.36 -18.00 -8.63
CA SER A 51 5.62 -17.28 -8.42
C SER A 51 5.43 -15.81 -8.76
N TRP A 52 6.23 -14.96 -8.16
CA TRP A 52 6.15 -13.51 -8.41
C TRP A 52 6.41 -13.16 -9.89
N ASN A 53 7.23 -13.94 -10.58
CA ASN A 53 7.51 -13.74 -12.00
C ASN A 53 6.26 -13.89 -12.89
N LYS A 54 5.25 -14.62 -12.44
CA LYS A 54 3.98 -14.77 -13.17
C LYS A 54 3.17 -13.47 -13.24
N LEU A 55 3.51 -12.48 -12.44
CA LEU A 55 2.88 -11.17 -12.47
C LEU A 55 3.38 -10.29 -13.62
N LYS A 56 4.46 -10.64 -14.30
CA LYS A 56 4.96 -9.88 -15.44
C LYS A 56 3.91 -9.73 -16.52
N GLY A 57 3.68 -8.50 -16.98
CA GLY A 57 2.69 -8.18 -17.99
C GLY A 57 1.25 -8.19 -17.50
N LYS A 58 1.00 -8.42 -16.20
CA LYS A 58 -0.34 -8.43 -15.62
C LYS A 58 -0.75 -7.04 -15.16
N LYS A 59 -2.06 -6.81 -15.16
CA LYS A 59 -2.66 -5.62 -14.55
C LYS A 59 -3.10 -5.95 -13.13
N VAL A 60 -2.62 -5.19 -12.16
CA VAL A 60 -2.88 -5.41 -10.73
C VAL A 60 -3.53 -4.18 -10.13
N LEU A 61 -4.56 -4.38 -9.32
CA LEU A 61 -5.14 -3.32 -8.50
C LEU A 61 -4.30 -3.22 -7.22
N GLY A 62 -3.47 -2.19 -7.12
CA GLY A 62 -2.51 -2.03 -6.03
C GLY A 62 -3.04 -1.23 -4.84
N GLY A 63 -4.25 -0.70 -4.94
CA GLY A 63 -4.80 0.20 -3.94
C GLY A 63 -4.36 1.65 -4.14
N ARG A 64 -4.60 2.48 -3.15
CA ARG A 64 -4.30 3.91 -3.24
C ARG A 64 -2.78 4.16 -3.26
N LYS A 65 -2.34 5.03 -4.15
CA LYS A 65 -0.95 5.46 -4.22
C LYS A 65 -0.46 6.01 -2.88
N GLY A 66 0.67 5.50 -2.42
CA GLY A 66 1.26 5.91 -1.15
C GLY A 66 0.61 5.30 0.09
N GLY A 67 -0.38 4.43 -0.08
CA GLY A 67 -0.94 3.66 1.03
C GLY A 67 -0.08 2.46 1.40
N MET A 68 -0.28 1.91 2.60
CA MET A 68 0.51 0.78 3.10
C MET A 68 0.44 -0.45 2.17
N PRO A 69 -0.73 -0.89 1.69
CA PRO A 69 -0.81 -2.06 0.82
C PRO A 69 0.00 -1.91 -0.46
N GLU A 70 -0.07 -0.75 -1.08
CA GLU A 70 0.63 -0.45 -2.33
C GLU A 70 2.14 -0.41 -2.11
N MET A 71 2.59 0.27 -1.08
CA MET A 71 4.02 0.35 -0.74
C MET A 71 4.63 -1.01 -0.43
N VAL A 72 3.94 -1.84 0.35
CA VAL A 72 4.40 -3.19 0.69
C VAL A 72 4.44 -4.06 -0.55
N PHE A 73 3.45 -3.94 -1.43
CA PHE A 73 3.41 -4.67 -2.68
C PHE A 73 4.59 -4.32 -3.58
N GLU A 74 4.90 -3.03 -3.77
CA GLU A 74 6.07 -2.60 -4.52
C GLU A 74 7.38 -3.11 -3.91
N TYR A 75 7.49 -3.07 -2.59
CA TYR A 75 8.67 -3.59 -1.88
C TYR A 75 8.87 -5.08 -2.17
N ILE A 76 7.81 -5.88 -2.10
CA ILE A 76 7.88 -7.31 -2.39
C ILE A 76 8.28 -7.56 -3.84
N LEU A 77 7.74 -6.78 -4.79
CA LEU A 77 8.12 -6.89 -6.20
C LEU A 77 9.62 -6.64 -6.40
N ARG A 78 10.14 -5.57 -5.81
CA ARG A 78 11.58 -5.26 -5.90
C ARG A 78 12.44 -6.34 -5.27
N LYS A 79 12.01 -6.92 -4.16
CA LYS A 79 12.70 -8.05 -3.52
C LYS A 79 12.75 -9.30 -4.40
N ASN A 80 11.82 -9.45 -5.32
CA ASN A 80 11.77 -10.55 -6.28
C ASN A 80 12.28 -10.16 -7.67
N ASN A 81 13.07 -9.10 -7.76
CA ASN A 81 13.67 -8.59 -8.99
C ASN A 81 12.66 -8.17 -10.06
N LEU A 82 11.49 -7.70 -9.62
CA LEU A 82 10.47 -7.13 -10.49
C LEU A 82 10.45 -5.60 -10.34
N ASP A 83 10.37 -4.90 -11.47
CA ASP A 83 10.20 -3.45 -11.46
C ASP A 83 8.71 -3.10 -11.45
N PRO A 84 8.19 -2.46 -10.38
CA PRO A 84 6.77 -2.10 -10.34
C PRO A 84 6.34 -1.11 -11.43
N ALA A 85 7.28 -0.38 -12.02
CA ALA A 85 6.96 0.61 -13.07
C ALA A 85 6.90 0.00 -14.47
N THR A 86 7.67 -1.06 -14.75
CA THR A 86 7.87 -1.58 -16.11
C THR A 86 7.42 -3.03 -16.30
N ASP A 87 7.57 -3.88 -15.29
CA ASP A 87 7.30 -5.33 -15.43
C ASP A 87 5.81 -5.67 -15.35
N LEU A 88 5.01 -4.82 -14.72
CA LEU A 88 3.56 -4.99 -14.62
C LEU A 88 2.88 -3.63 -14.58
N SER A 89 1.56 -3.62 -14.73
CA SER A 89 0.75 -2.41 -14.62
C SER A 89 0.00 -2.40 -13.28
N ILE A 90 0.34 -1.45 -12.41
CA ILE A 90 -0.34 -1.28 -11.12
C ILE A 90 -1.33 -0.13 -11.22
N ASP A 91 -2.60 -0.43 -11.03
CA ASP A 91 -3.64 0.58 -10.95
C ASP A 91 -3.75 1.10 -9.52
N GLN A 92 -3.42 2.36 -9.33
CA GLN A 92 -3.41 3.05 -8.04
C GLN A 92 -4.56 4.04 -7.91
N SER A 93 -5.48 4.07 -8.87
CA SER A 93 -6.57 5.05 -8.95
C SER A 93 -7.72 4.76 -8.00
N ILE A 94 -7.79 3.56 -7.46
CA ILE A 94 -8.93 3.12 -6.64
C ILE A 94 -8.75 3.62 -5.21
N GLN A 95 -9.64 4.51 -4.82
CA GLN A 95 -9.91 4.78 -3.41
C GLN A 95 -10.73 3.62 -2.84
N TYR A 96 -10.49 3.27 -1.58
CA TYR A 96 -11.21 2.20 -0.92
C TYR A 96 -12.72 2.34 -1.12
N HIS A 97 -13.27 1.54 -2.00
CA HIS A 97 -14.67 1.20 -1.92
C HIS A 97 -14.77 -0.03 -1.03
N LEU A 98 -15.32 0.16 0.15
CA LEU A 98 -15.95 -0.91 0.86
C LEU A 98 -17.15 -1.36 0.02
N SER A 99 -16.89 -2.13 -1.03
CA SER A 99 -17.94 -2.92 -1.62
C SER A 99 -18.15 -4.11 -0.70
N MET A 100 -19.10 -3.98 0.13
CA MET A 100 -19.69 -5.15 0.75
C MET A 100 -20.47 -5.94 -0.30
#